data_e98d795db9e4015a96b5034d771fbe0b
#
_entry.id   e98d795db9e4015a96b5034d771fbe0b
#
_cell.length_a   1.000
_cell.length_b   1.000
_cell.length_c   1.000
_cell.angle_alpha   90.00
_cell.angle_beta   90.00
_cell.angle_gamma   90.00
#
_symmetry.space_group_name_H-M   'P 1'
#
loop_
_entity.id
_entity.type
_entity.pdbx_description
1 polymer ?
#
loop_
_entity_poly.entity_id
_entity_poly.type
_entity_poly.pdbx_seq_one_letter_code
_entity_poly.pdbx_strand_id
1 'polypeptide(L)'
;LGVNTSVDATPLPFLRDQAALFNDDIRRLLLYKERLPRTVFIDYLRILCGLHLALYTMKVIYLLPKMIAEGTRELKDDWSMIVDMTDNLDSIVAPYACKDVERMENSYGQYIRSTYMIDLVQDRKHCGIDETLRYLKEENNESGEYYEMVLNAICNNLPLKDDKEFDQEDMEEMLQYFNQNDYFGKLLHVLEKSNLGSGQRKYLIAFLDSASMKNSPSMLLADSRSKRHPRRGVIGSKLLETLVQLLVLRQREDGRYETCSLSIDELANAIRKRYGLIINGIDEERFADADVEMNAAFRTNMEAFKNKLRQIGFYTDMSDACILQKIRPRYKLED
;
A
#
# COMPACT_ATOMS: atom_id res chain seq x y z
N LEU A 1 -23.16 -18.28 -14.20
CA LEU A 1 -22.46 -17.90 -12.96
C LEU A 1 -23.50 -17.80 -11.84
N GLY A 2 -23.79 -18.92 -11.18
CA GLY A 2 -24.66 -18.96 -10.01
C GLY A 2 -23.79 -18.79 -8.77
N VAL A 3 -23.74 -17.59 -8.21
CA VAL A 3 -23.16 -17.34 -6.90
C VAL A 3 -24.18 -17.80 -5.87
N ASN A 4 -24.00 -18.99 -5.31
CA ASN A 4 -24.66 -19.40 -4.09
C ASN A 4 -24.01 -18.62 -2.93
N THR A 5 -24.47 -17.42 -2.68
CA THR A 5 -24.17 -16.69 -1.45
C THR A 5 -25.01 -17.27 -0.34
N SER A 6 -24.42 -18.11 0.51
CA SER A 6 -24.93 -18.30 1.86
C SER A 6 -24.81 -16.97 2.60
N VAL A 7 -25.93 -16.42 3.03
CA VAL A 7 -26.12 -15.03 3.50
C VAL A 7 -25.44 -14.73 4.85
N ASP A 8 -24.72 -15.67 5.48
CA ASP A 8 -24.29 -15.56 6.88
C ASP A 8 -22.80 -15.37 7.16
N ALA A 9 -21.94 -15.25 6.15
CA ALA A 9 -20.53 -15.00 6.38
C ALA A 9 -20.12 -13.62 5.85
N THR A 10 -20.05 -12.62 6.73
CA THR A 10 -19.37 -11.36 6.40
C THR A 10 -17.92 -11.69 6.02
N PRO A 11 -17.49 -11.39 4.78
CA PRO A 11 -16.12 -11.69 4.36
C PRO A 11 -15.14 -10.94 5.25
N LEU A 12 -14.24 -11.70 5.90
CA LEU A 12 -13.19 -11.10 6.72
C LEU A 12 -12.15 -10.45 5.81
N PRO A 13 -11.63 -9.27 6.17
CA PRO A 13 -10.58 -8.61 5.41
C PRO A 13 -9.33 -9.50 5.35
N PHE A 14 -8.67 -9.52 4.18
CA PHE A 14 -7.47 -10.32 3.95
C PHE A 14 -6.33 -9.88 4.88
N LEU A 15 -6.07 -8.56 5.00
CA LEU A 15 -5.15 -7.96 5.96
C LEU A 15 -5.93 -7.44 7.18
N ARG A 16 -6.02 -8.27 8.22
CA ARG A 16 -6.81 -7.97 9.43
C ARG A 16 -6.28 -6.76 10.20
N ASP A 17 -4.96 -6.65 10.36
CA ASP A 17 -4.33 -5.56 11.10
C ASP A 17 -4.55 -4.21 10.41
N GLN A 18 -4.47 -4.16 9.07
CA GLN A 18 -4.74 -2.94 8.32
C GLN A 18 -6.22 -2.53 8.43
N ALA A 19 -7.14 -3.47 8.44
CA ALA A 19 -8.56 -3.19 8.66
C ALA A 19 -8.85 -2.72 10.09
N ALA A 20 -8.20 -3.31 11.09
CA ALA A 20 -8.29 -2.88 12.48
C ALA A 20 -7.75 -1.45 12.66
N LEU A 21 -6.63 -1.14 11.99
CA LEU A 21 -6.06 0.21 11.96
C LEU A 21 -7.03 1.24 11.37
N PHE A 22 -7.67 0.89 10.24
CA PHE A 22 -8.69 1.76 9.64
C PHE A 22 -9.85 2.03 10.61
N ASN A 23 -10.37 0.98 11.24
CA ASN A 23 -11.45 1.11 12.22
C ASN A 23 -11.05 2.00 13.41
N ASP A 24 -9.80 1.87 13.90
CA ASP A 24 -9.31 2.72 14.99
C ASP A 24 -9.20 4.19 14.55
N ASP A 25 -8.71 4.48 13.35
CA ASP A 25 -8.63 5.85 12.84
C ASP A 25 -10.03 6.47 12.63
N ILE A 26 -11.00 5.72 12.14
CA ILE A 26 -12.39 6.18 12.07
C ILE A 26 -12.96 6.47 13.48
N ARG A 27 -12.70 5.60 14.46
CA ARG A 27 -13.12 5.84 15.86
C ARG A 27 -12.49 7.12 16.42
N ARG A 28 -11.20 7.34 16.19
CA ARG A 28 -10.50 8.57 16.58
C ARG A 28 -11.11 9.81 15.91
N LEU A 29 -11.42 9.75 14.62
CA LEU A 29 -12.10 10.85 13.94
C LEU A 29 -13.48 11.13 14.51
N LEU A 30 -14.26 10.09 14.84
CA LEU A 30 -15.57 10.22 15.43
C LEU A 30 -15.58 10.96 16.78
N LEU A 31 -14.50 10.90 17.55
CA LEU A 31 -14.35 11.67 18.80
C LEU A 31 -14.42 13.19 18.57
N TYR A 32 -14.06 13.63 17.38
CA TYR A 32 -14.10 15.04 17.01
C TYR A 32 -15.42 15.48 16.35
N LYS A 33 -16.42 14.58 16.21
CA LYS A 33 -17.65 14.84 15.44
C LYS A 33 -18.35 16.15 15.82
N GLU A 34 -18.45 16.44 17.13
CA GLU A 34 -19.12 17.63 17.65
C GLU A 34 -18.22 18.89 17.68
N ARG A 35 -16.92 18.74 17.42
CA ARG A 35 -15.91 19.80 17.50
C ARG A 35 -15.40 20.26 16.14
N LEU A 36 -15.53 19.41 15.12
CA LEU A 36 -15.16 19.73 13.76
C LEU A 36 -16.34 20.33 12.98
N PRO A 37 -16.10 21.39 12.19
CA PRO A 37 -17.08 21.79 11.17
C PRO A 37 -17.41 20.60 10.27
N ARG A 38 -18.68 20.44 9.91
CA ARG A 38 -19.15 19.28 9.12
C ARG A 38 -18.34 19.06 7.83
N THR A 39 -17.97 20.12 7.14
CA THR A 39 -17.18 20.05 5.90
C THR A 39 -15.78 19.50 6.15
N VAL A 40 -15.12 19.94 7.23
CA VAL A 40 -13.80 19.44 7.63
C VAL A 40 -13.86 17.98 8.03
N PHE A 41 -14.89 17.58 8.78
CA PHE A 41 -15.11 16.19 9.16
C PHE A 41 -15.26 15.27 7.94
N ILE A 42 -16.07 15.68 6.95
CA ILE A 42 -16.26 14.93 5.70
C ILE A 42 -14.96 14.85 4.90
N ASP A 43 -14.18 15.93 4.84
CA ASP A 43 -12.89 15.94 4.15
C ASP A 43 -11.89 14.98 4.82
N TYR A 44 -11.80 15.00 6.15
CA TYR A 44 -10.91 14.07 6.88
C TYR A 44 -11.35 12.62 6.69
N LEU A 45 -12.66 12.33 6.72
CA LEU A 45 -13.19 11.00 6.47
C LEU A 45 -12.80 10.51 5.07
N ARG A 46 -12.97 11.35 4.04
CA ARG A 46 -12.59 11.04 2.65
C ARG A 46 -11.09 10.76 2.53
N ILE A 47 -10.26 11.59 3.18
CA ILE A 47 -8.80 11.44 3.18
C ILE A 47 -8.39 10.12 3.84
N LEU A 48 -8.99 9.77 4.98
CA LEU A 48 -8.71 8.50 5.66
C LEU A 48 -9.14 7.30 4.84
N CYS A 49 -10.33 7.33 4.23
CA CYS A 49 -10.76 6.25 3.34
C CYS A 49 -9.77 6.04 2.20
N GLY A 50 -9.32 7.12 1.54
CA GLY A 50 -8.33 7.05 0.48
C GLY A 50 -6.98 6.52 0.97
N LEU A 51 -6.47 7.05 2.07
CA LEU A 51 -5.21 6.60 2.68
C LEU A 51 -5.24 5.10 2.98
N HIS A 52 -6.27 4.63 3.68
CA HIS A 52 -6.35 3.22 4.07
C HIS A 52 -6.56 2.28 2.89
N LEU A 53 -7.31 2.69 1.86
CA LEU A 53 -7.42 1.93 0.61
C LEU A 53 -6.07 1.84 -0.10
N ALA A 54 -5.33 2.95 -0.18
CA ALA A 54 -4.00 2.96 -0.78
C ALA A 54 -3.03 2.07 0.01
N LEU A 55 -2.95 2.23 1.33
CA LEU A 55 -2.07 1.43 2.19
C LEU A 55 -2.43 -0.06 2.14
N TYR A 56 -3.72 -0.40 2.21
CA TYR A 56 -4.18 -1.78 2.11
C TYR A 56 -3.71 -2.42 0.79
N THR A 57 -3.91 -1.72 -0.32
CA THR A 57 -3.52 -2.22 -1.64
C THR A 57 -2.00 -2.36 -1.78
N MET A 58 -1.22 -1.35 -1.34
CA MET A 58 0.25 -1.41 -1.37
C MET A 58 0.79 -2.57 -0.52
N LYS A 59 0.21 -2.79 0.65
CA LYS A 59 0.58 -3.91 1.54
C LYS A 59 0.19 -5.27 0.97
N VAL A 60 -0.99 -5.41 0.36
CA VAL A 60 -1.37 -6.67 -0.31
C VAL A 60 -0.45 -6.99 -1.46
N ILE A 61 -0.10 -5.99 -2.30
CA ILE A 61 0.87 -6.17 -3.39
C ILE A 61 2.21 -6.72 -2.88
N TYR A 62 2.66 -6.24 -1.73
CA TYR A 62 3.92 -6.63 -1.13
C TYR A 62 3.86 -7.97 -0.39
N LEU A 63 2.79 -8.21 0.36
CA LEU A 63 2.68 -9.37 1.27
C LEU A 63 2.15 -10.63 0.58
N LEU A 64 1.26 -10.51 -0.42
CA LEU A 64 0.61 -11.68 -1.03
C LEU A 64 1.62 -12.69 -1.62
N PRO A 65 2.64 -12.27 -2.39
CA PRO A 65 3.66 -13.21 -2.86
C PRO A 65 4.42 -13.91 -1.72
N LYS A 66 4.69 -13.18 -0.62
CA LYS A 66 5.33 -13.74 0.58
C LYS A 66 4.43 -14.74 1.29
N MET A 67 3.11 -14.44 1.38
CA MET A 67 2.14 -15.35 1.99
C MET A 67 2.02 -16.68 1.23
N ILE A 68 2.11 -16.66 -0.09
CA ILE A 68 2.16 -17.87 -0.91
C ILE A 68 3.45 -18.64 -0.60
N ALA A 69 4.60 -17.98 -0.59
CA ALA A 69 5.87 -18.64 -0.30
C ALA A 69 5.92 -19.26 1.10
N GLU A 70 5.31 -18.61 2.10
CA GLU A 70 5.26 -19.10 3.48
C GLU A 70 4.05 -20.00 3.78
N GLY A 71 3.05 -20.06 2.89
CA GLY A 71 1.85 -20.85 3.05
C GLY A 71 0.92 -20.38 4.16
N THR A 72 0.99 -19.10 4.56
CA THR A 72 0.21 -18.54 5.66
C THR A 72 -0.08 -17.06 5.45
N ARG A 73 -1.22 -16.59 5.99
CA ARG A 73 -1.52 -15.14 6.09
C ARG A 73 -0.91 -14.47 7.31
N GLU A 74 -0.46 -15.24 8.28
CA GLU A 74 0.09 -14.74 9.55
C GLU A 74 1.57 -14.36 9.37
N LEU A 75 1.81 -13.29 8.62
CA LEU A 75 3.13 -12.72 8.43
C LEU A 75 3.24 -11.38 9.17
N LYS A 76 4.46 -11.10 9.64
CA LYS A 76 4.76 -9.75 10.15
C LYS A 76 4.64 -8.75 9.00
N ASP A 77 3.86 -7.70 9.22
CA ASP A 77 3.79 -6.55 8.31
C ASP A 77 5.06 -5.71 8.46
N ASP A 78 6.03 -5.97 7.59
CA ASP A 78 7.30 -5.25 7.48
C ASP A 78 7.30 -4.23 6.33
N TRP A 79 6.12 -3.97 5.75
CA TRP A 79 5.98 -3.00 4.67
C TRP A 79 6.28 -1.58 5.15
N SER A 80 7.07 -0.87 4.36
CA SER A 80 7.36 0.54 4.62
C SER A 80 7.71 1.28 3.32
N MET A 81 7.47 2.59 3.30
CA MET A 81 7.75 3.46 2.17
C MET A 81 8.32 4.80 2.65
N ILE A 82 9.44 5.22 2.05
CA ILE A 82 9.98 6.57 2.26
C ILE A 82 9.04 7.58 1.61
N VAL A 83 8.69 8.63 2.36
CA VAL A 83 7.88 9.75 1.88
C VAL A 83 8.70 11.02 1.86
N ASP A 84 8.73 11.68 0.69
CA ASP A 84 9.42 12.94 0.47
C ASP A 84 8.56 14.12 0.97
N MET A 85 9.09 14.84 1.94
CA MET A 85 8.43 16.01 2.53
C MET A 85 8.89 17.33 1.92
N THR A 86 9.88 17.30 1.01
CA THR A 86 10.53 18.51 0.53
C THR A 86 9.72 19.33 -0.46
N ASP A 87 8.69 18.74 -1.07
CA ASP A 87 7.94 19.31 -2.21
C ASP A 87 8.84 19.76 -3.39
N ASN A 88 10.10 19.31 -3.39
CA ASN A 88 11.12 19.63 -4.39
C ASN A 88 11.56 18.34 -5.12
N LEU A 89 11.34 18.31 -6.43
CA LEU A 89 11.66 17.15 -7.28
C LEU A 89 13.18 16.92 -7.42
N ASP A 90 13.98 17.96 -7.28
CA ASP A 90 15.44 17.90 -7.37
C ASP A 90 16.12 17.77 -5.97
N SER A 91 15.34 17.41 -4.94
CA SER A 91 15.88 17.19 -3.60
C SER A 91 16.70 15.90 -3.51
N ILE A 92 17.63 15.87 -2.56
CA ILE A 92 18.39 14.64 -2.26
C ILE A 92 17.50 13.51 -1.69
N VAL A 93 16.27 13.80 -1.27
CA VAL A 93 15.28 12.84 -0.74
C VAL A 93 14.52 12.14 -1.86
N ALA A 94 14.18 12.88 -2.92
CA ALA A 94 13.33 12.40 -4.00
C ALA A 94 13.80 11.06 -4.62
N PRO A 95 15.08 10.80 -4.90
CA PRO A 95 15.55 9.52 -5.45
C PRO A 95 15.22 8.32 -4.57
N TYR A 96 15.32 8.45 -3.25
CA TYR A 96 15.01 7.36 -2.31
C TYR A 96 13.50 7.07 -2.24
N ALA A 97 12.67 8.11 -2.23
CA ALA A 97 11.22 7.97 -2.27
C ALA A 97 10.74 7.41 -3.62
N CYS A 98 11.36 7.77 -4.74
CA CYS A 98 11.11 7.19 -6.05
C CYS A 98 11.46 5.69 -6.09
N LYS A 99 12.62 5.31 -5.55
CA LYS A 99 13.09 3.93 -5.53
C LYS A 99 12.14 2.99 -4.77
N ASP A 100 11.50 3.48 -3.70
CA ASP A 100 10.51 2.70 -2.96
C ASP A 100 9.23 2.47 -3.76
N VAL A 101 8.76 3.49 -4.48
CA VAL A 101 7.60 3.35 -5.37
C VAL A 101 7.94 2.46 -6.58
N GLU A 102 9.12 2.61 -7.17
CA GLU A 102 9.59 1.75 -8.25
C GLU A 102 9.65 0.28 -7.82
N ARG A 103 10.13 -0.01 -6.60
CA ARG A 103 10.13 -1.35 -6.04
C ARG A 103 8.72 -1.93 -5.92
N MET A 104 7.75 -1.13 -5.49
CA MET A 104 6.33 -1.53 -5.45
C MET A 104 5.81 -1.80 -6.88
N GLU A 105 6.12 -0.92 -7.84
CA GLU A 105 5.69 -1.09 -9.24
C GLU A 105 6.27 -2.35 -9.89
N ASN A 106 7.52 -2.69 -9.55
CA ASN A 106 8.17 -3.93 -9.97
C ASN A 106 7.52 -5.18 -9.37
N SER A 107 6.83 -5.05 -8.22
CA SER A 107 6.10 -6.15 -7.58
C SER A 107 4.72 -6.40 -8.19
N TYR A 108 4.20 -5.54 -9.05
CA TYR A 108 2.85 -5.72 -9.64
C TYR A 108 2.71 -7.03 -10.41
N GLY A 109 3.74 -7.43 -11.16
CA GLY A 109 3.73 -8.70 -11.90
C GLY A 109 3.59 -9.90 -10.96
N GLN A 110 4.40 -9.95 -9.90
CA GLN A 110 4.35 -11.02 -8.90
C GLN A 110 3.00 -11.05 -8.16
N TYR A 111 2.45 -9.89 -7.83
CA TYR A 111 1.13 -9.77 -7.21
C TYR A 111 0.03 -10.34 -8.14
N ILE A 112 0.00 -9.93 -9.41
CA ILE A 112 -0.98 -10.40 -10.39
C ILE A 112 -0.85 -11.92 -10.57
N ARG A 113 0.38 -12.42 -10.70
CA ARG A 113 0.65 -13.87 -10.75
C ARG A 113 0.10 -14.58 -9.50
N SER A 114 0.32 -14.01 -8.32
CA SER A 114 -0.16 -14.55 -7.05
C SER A 114 -1.68 -14.63 -6.99
N THR A 115 -2.40 -13.64 -7.53
CA THR A 115 -3.87 -13.69 -7.61
C THR A 115 -4.35 -14.81 -8.52
N TYR A 116 -3.74 -15.01 -9.68
CA TYR A 116 -4.07 -16.12 -10.57
C TYR A 116 -3.77 -17.49 -9.93
N MET A 117 -2.64 -17.62 -9.21
CA MET A 117 -2.34 -18.87 -8.49
C MET A 117 -3.43 -19.22 -7.48
N ILE A 118 -3.90 -18.24 -6.72
CA ILE A 118 -4.96 -18.42 -5.73
C ILE A 118 -6.27 -18.81 -6.43
N ASP A 119 -6.68 -18.04 -7.44
CA ASP A 119 -7.94 -18.26 -8.17
C ASP A 119 -7.98 -19.65 -8.78
N LEU A 120 -6.94 -20.09 -9.48
CA LEU A 120 -6.85 -21.41 -10.10
C LEU A 120 -6.94 -22.56 -9.09
N VAL A 121 -6.34 -22.42 -7.91
CA VAL A 121 -6.42 -23.44 -6.86
C VAL A 121 -7.79 -23.44 -6.21
N GLN A 122 -8.37 -22.27 -5.95
CA GLN A 122 -9.71 -22.16 -5.35
C GLN A 122 -10.79 -22.67 -6.29
N ASP A 123 -10.74 -22.35 -7.58
CA ASP A 123 -11.68 -22.85 -8.59
C ASP A 123 -11.66 -24.37 -8.70
N ARG A 124 -10.48 -24.97 -8.55
CA ARG A 124 -10.34 -26.42 -8.60
C ARG A 124 -10.74 -27.12 -7.32
N LYS A 125 -10.28 -26.62 -6.16
CA LYS A 125 -10.42 -27.31 -4.86
C LYS A 125 -11.62 -26.85 -4.06
N HIS A 126 -12.22 -25.71 -4.41
CA HIS A 126 -13.32 -25.08 -3.66
C HIS A 126 -12.98 -24.86 -2.17
N CYS A 127 -11.71 -24.55 -1.88
CA CYS A 127 -11.19 -24.40 -0.52
C CYS A 127 -11.03 -22.95 -0.10
N GLY A 128 -10.89 -22.71 1.21
CA GLY A 128 -10.64 -21.38 1.74
C GLY A 128 -9.20 -20.90 1.52
N ILE A 129 -8.97 -19.60 1.68
CA ILE A 129 -7.67 -18.96 1.40
C ILE A 129 -6.50 -19.59 2.20
N ASP A 130 -6.69 -19.93 3.47
CA ASP A 130 -5.61 -20.48 4.30
C ASP A 130 -5.18 -21.88 3.82
N GLU A 131 -6.13 -22.67 3.33
CA GLU A 131 -5.85 -23.96 2.74
C GLU A 131 -5.20 -23.81 1.36
N THR A 132 -5.66 -22.84 0.56
CA THR A 132 -5.06 -22.50 -0.73
C THR A 132 -3.58 -22.14 -0.59
N LEU A 133 -3.23 -21.28 0.38
CA LEU A 133 -1.85 -20.86 0.62
C LEU A 133 -0.96 -22.05 1.02
N ARG A 134 -1.45 -22.94 1.91
CA ARG A 134 -0.72 -24.16 2.28
C ARG A 134 -0.49 -25.07 1.08
N TYR A 135 -1.52 -25.26 0.26
CA TYR A 135 -1.41 -26.05 -0.95
C TYR A 135 -0.38 -25.50 -1.94
N LEU A 136 -0.37 -24.18 -2.15
CA LEU A 136 0.58 -23.53 -3.05
C LEU A 136 2.02 -23.64 -2.54
N LYS A 137 2.26 -23.59 -1.22
CA LYS A 137 3.59 -23.79 -0.62
C LYS A 137 4.10 -25.21 -0.80
N GLU A 138 3.23 -26.22 -0.65
CA GLU A 138 3.59 -27.63 -0.73
C GLU A 138 3.88 -28.10 -2.17
N GLU A 139 3.76 -27.20 -3.17
CA GLU A 139 3.99 -27.47 -4.61
C GLU A 139 3.28 -28.75 -5.12
N ASN A 140 2.16 -29.10 -4.53
CA ASN A 140 1.37 -30.27 -4.95
C ASN A 140 0.72 -30.01 -6.33
N ASN A 141 1.53 -30.02 -7.37
CA ASN A 141 1.12 -29.83 -8.77
C ASN A 141 0.45 -31.10 -9.37
N GLU A 142 -0.21 -31.91 -8.57
CA GLU A 142 -0.67 -33.24 -8.89
C GLU A 142 -1.81 -33.34 -9.90
N SER A 143 -2.21 -32.33 -10.63
CA SER A 143 -3.28 -32.52 -11.61
C SER A 143 -3.08 -31.76 -12.89
N GLY A 144 -2.18 -32.31 -13.66
CA GLY A 144 -1.97 -31.90 -15.02
C GLY A 144 -3.26 -31.79 -15.83
N GLU A 145 -4.15 -32.75 -15.74
CA GLU A 145 -5.40 -32.83 -16.54
C GLU A 145 -6.33 -31.62 -16.38
N TYR A 146 -6.56 -31.13 -15.15
CA TYR A 146 -7.41 -29.95 -14.96
C TYR A 146 -6.80 -28.69 -15.54
N TYR A 147 -5.54 -28.44 -15.26
CA TYR A 147 -4.86 -27.25 -15.76
C TYR A 147 -4.61 -27.32 -17.27
N GLU A 148 -4.41 -28.51 -17.83
CA GLU A 148 -4.35 -28.74 -19.28
C GLU A 148 -5.69 -28.40 -19.94
N MET A 149 -6.81 -28.85 -19.37
CA MET A 149 -8.14 -28.52 -19.88
C MET A 149 -8.41 -27.01 -19.87
N VAL A 150 -8.08 -26.34 -18.77
CA VAL A 150 -8.25 -24.88 -18.63
C VAL A 150 -7.33 -24.14 -19.61
N LEU A 151 -6.07 -24.56 -19.74
CA LEU A 151 -5.12 -23.97 -20.69
C LEU A 151 -5.64 -24.07 -22.12
N ASN A 152 -6.09 -25.26 -22.53
CA ASN A 152 -6.64 -25.47 -23.88
C ASN A 152 -7.91 -24.65 -24.11
N ALA A 153 -8.78 -24.51 -23.10
CA ALA A 153 -9.97 -23.68 -23.22
C ALA A 153 -9.63 -22.18 -23.35
N ILE A 154 -8.62 -21.69 -22.65
CA ILE A 154 -8.16 -20.31 -22.76
C ILE A 154 -7.49 -20.08 -24.11
N CYS A 155 -6.59 -20.95 -24.54
CA CYS A 155 -5.90 -20.83 -25.84
C CYS A 155 -6.88 -20.82 -27.02
N ASN A 156 -7.94 -21.62 -26.95
CA ASN A 156 -8.97 -21.68 -28.00
C ASN A 156 -9.91 -20.45 -27.99
N ASN A 157 -10.04 -19.74 -26.89
CA ASN A 157 -10.95 -18.60 -26.71
C ASN A 157 -10.23 -17.25 -26.61
N LEU A 158 -8.90 -17.21 -26.66
CA LEU A 158 -8.18 -15.95 -26.72
C LEU A 158 -8.59 -15.21 -28.00
N PRO A 159 -9.14 -13.99 -27.90
CA PRO A 159 -9.49 -13.24 -29.08
C PRO A 159 -8.20 -12.96 -29.86
N LEU A 160 -8.13 -13.45 -31.06
CA LEU A 160 -7.15 -13.05 -32.07
C LEU A 160 -7.37 -11.53 -32.30
N LYS A 161 -6.68 -10.69 -31.55
CA LYS A 161 -6.71 -9.25 -31.79
C LYS A 161 -5.63 -8.89 -32.80
N ASP A 162 -6.02 -8.02 -33.75
CA ASP A 162 -5.16 -7.43 -34.75
C ASP A 162 -3.97 -6.59 -34.20
N ASP A 163 -3.80 -6.51 -32.90
CA ASP A 163 -2.68 -5.81 -32.25
C ASP A 163 -1.56 -6.80 -31.95
N LYS A 164 -0.47 -6.63 -32.67
CA LYS A 164 0.75 -7.42 -32.82
C LYS A 164 1.58 -7.71 -31.54
N GLU A 165 1.03 -7.68 -30.34
CA GLU A 165 1.84 -7.89 -29.12
C GLU A 165 1.90 -9.34 -28.63
N PHE A 166 1.04 -10.23 -29.14
CA PHE A 166 1.06 -11.64 -28.73
C PHE A 166 0.39 -12.51 -29.80
N ASP A 167 1.20 -13.14 -30.66
CA ASP A 167 0.73 -14.06 -31.70
C ASP A 167 0.66 -15.48 -31.14
N GLN A 168 -0.18 -16.34 -31.77
CA GLN A 168 -0.33 -17.75 -31.39
C GLN A 168 1.01 -18.51 -31.57
N GLU A 169 1.81 -18.13 -32.56
CA GLU A 169 3.14 -18.69 -32.80
C GLU A 169 4.11 -18.35 -31.64
N ASP A 170 4.12 -17.09 -31.19
CA ASP A 170 4.90 -16.63 -30.03
C ASP A 170 4.52 -17.40 -28.74
N MET A 171 3.22 -17.68 -28.57
CA MET A 171 2.71 -18.43 -27.43
C MET A 171 3.15 -19.89 -27.46
N GLU A 172 3.03 -20.55 -28.62
CA GLU A 172 3.48 -21.93 -28.79
C GLU A 172 5.00 -22.08 -28.60
N GLU A 173 5.80 -21.15 -29.13
CA GLU A 173 7.25 -21.12 -28.93
C GLU A 173 7.61 -20.94 -27.45
N MET A 174 6.94 -20.02 -26.75
CA MET A 174 7.17 -19.79 -25.32
C MET A 174 6.77 -21.01 -24.46
N LEU A 175 5.69 -21.71 -24.78
CA LEU A 175 5.25 -22.89 -24.05
C LEU A 175 6.23 -24.08 -24.19
N GLN A 176 7.09 -24.08 -25.21
CA GLN A 176 8.12 -25.13 -25.37
C GLN A 176 9.25 -25.02 -24.33
N TYR A 177 9.45 -23.85 -23.70
CA TYR A 177 10.45 -23.67 -22.64
C TYR A 177 10.02 -24.26 -21.28
N PHE A 178 8.73 -24.62 -21.11
CA PHE A 178 8.23 -25.29 -19.93
C PHE A 178 8.34 -26.80 -20.02
N ASN A 179 8.53 -27.48 -18.88
CA ASN A 179 8.41 -28.92 -18.81
C ASN A 179 7.07 -29.38 -19.43
N GLN A 180 7.09 -30.46 -20.19
CA GLN A 180 5.90 -30.96 -20.89
C GLN A 180 4.69 -31.12 -19.97
N ASN A 181 4.89 -31.49 -18.72
CA ASN A 181 3.83 -31.73 -17.73
C ASN A 181 3.53 -30.55 -16.79
N ASP A 182 4.24 -29.41 -16.92
CA ASP A 182 3.99 -28.22 -16.10
C ASP A 182 2.83 -27.37 -16.68
N TYR A 183 1.65 -27.91 -16.67
CA TYR A 183 0.45 -27.21 -17.16
C TYR A 183 0.06 -26.01 -16.29
N PHE A 184 0.34 -26.05 -14.98
CA PHE A 184 0.10 -24.94 -14.06
C PHE A 184 0.99 -23.75 -14.38
N GLY A 185 2.30 -23.98 -14.54
CA GLY A 185 3.25 -22.92 -14.91
C GLY A 185 2.94 -22.33 -16.29
N LYS A 186 2.61 -23.16 -17.29
CA LYS A 186 2.18 -22.72 -18.61
C LYS A 186 0.94 -21.84 -18.56
N LEU A 187 -0.09 -22.26 -17.82
CA LEU A 187 -1.33 -21.53 -17.66
C LEU A 187 -1.10 -20.16 -17.01
N LEU A 188 -0.33 -20.12 -15.93
CA LEU A 188 0.04 -18.86 -15.29
C LEU A 188 0.76 -17.91 -16.25
N HIS A 189 1.68 -18.42 -17.04
CA HIS A 189 2.43 -17.61 -18.00
C HIS A 189 1.53 -17.03 -19.09
N VAL A 190 0.59 -17.83 -19.62
CA VAL A 190 -0.40 -17.36 -20.59
C VAL A 190 -1.28 -16.27 -19.98
N LEU A 191 -1.77 -16.43 -18.75
CA LEU A 191 -2.59 -15.44 -18.06
C LEU A 191 -1.84 -14.13 -17.81
N GLU A 192 -0.56 -14.21 -17.44
CA GLU A 192 0.28 -13.02 -17.23
C GLU A 192 0.54 -12.24 -18.53
N LYS A 193 0.76 -12.93 -19.63
CA LYS A 193 1.09 -12.33 -20.93
C LYS A 193 -0.15 -11.92 -21.72
N SER A 194 -1.28 -12.52 -21.41
CA SER A 194 -2.55 -12.15 -22.06
C SER A 194 -2.95 -10.70 -21.75
N ASN A 195 -3.86 -10.15 -22.55
CA ASN A 195 -4.47 -8.83 -22.33
C ASN A 195 -5.12 -8.70 -20.93
N LEU A 196 -5.44 -9.82 -20.25
CA LEU A 196 -5.95 -9.82 -18.90
C LEU A 196 -4.91 -9.30 -17.91
N GLY A 197 -3.67 -9.81 -17.97
CA GLY A 197 -2.58 -9.36 -17.08
C GLY A 197 -2.20 -7.88 -17.31
N SER A 198 -2.09 -7.44 -18.57
CA SER A 198 -1.82 -6.04 -18.90
C SER A 198 -2.96 -5.11 -18.49
N GLY A 199 -4.20 -5.53 -18.66
CA GLY A 199 -5.40 -4.81 -18.23
C GLY A 199 -5.46 -4.67 -16.72
N GLN A 200 -5.24 -5.76 -15.97
CA GLN A 200 -5.21 -5.73 -14.50
C GLN A 200 -4.15 -4.77 -13.96
N ARG A 201 -2.95 -4.74 -14.55
CA ARG A 201 -1.91 -3.77 -14.17
C ARG A 201 -2.37 -2.32 -14.36
N LYS A 202 -3.02 -2.00 -15.47
CA LYS A 202 -3.55 -0.64 -15.72
C LYS A 202 -4.61 -0.25 -14.69
N TYR A 203 -5.54 -1.16 -14.39
CA TYR A 203 -6.58 -0.91 -13.37
C TYR A 203 -6.01 -0.78 -11.98
N LEU A 204 -5.02 -1.58 -11.60
CA LEU A 204 -4.33 -1.50 -10.32
C LEU A 204 -3.64 -0.14 -10.14
N ILE A 205 -2.93 0.34 -11.16
CA ILE A 205 -2.29 1.65 -11.16
C ILE A 205 -3.34 2.77 -11.05
N ALA A 206 -4.41 2.72 -11.84
CA ALA A 206 -5.49 3.71 -11.80
C ALA A 206 -6.18 3.74 -10.43
N PHE A 207 -6.41 2.57 -9.83
CA PHE A 207 -6.98 2.46 -8.49
C PHE A 207 -6.06 3.07 -7.44
N LEU A 208 -4.76 2.75 -7.45
CA LEU A 208 -3.77 3.32 -6.53
C LEU A 208 -3.65 4.84 -6.69
N ASP A 209 -3.65 5.36 -7.91
CA ASP A 209 -3.63 6.79 -8.19
C ASP A 209 -4.86 7.49 -7.60
N SER A 210 -6.03 6.88 -7.73
CA SER A 210 -7.28 7.41 -7.18
C SER A 210 -7.29 7.35 -5.65
N ALA A 211 -6.99 6.19 -5.06
CA ALA A 211 -6.99 5.98 -3.62
C ALA A 211 -5.95 6.86 -2.92
N SER A 212 -4.74 6.99 -3.48
CA SER A 212 -3.69 7.87 -2.98
C SER A 212 -3.92 9.36 -3.23
N MET A 213 -5.03 9.74 -3.86
CA MET A 213 -5.36 11.12 -4.23
C MET A 213 -4.21 11.84 -4.95
N LYS A 214 -3.57 11.14 -5.89
CA LYS A 214 -2.35 11.57 -6.58
C LYS A 214 -2.42 13.03 -7.04
N ASN A 215 -1.35 13.78 -6.78
CA ASN A 215 -1.18 15.20 -7.15
C ASN A 215 -2.22 16.16 -6.54
N SER A 216 -2.90 15.80 -5.46
CA SER A 216 -3.79 16.69 -4.71
C SER A 216 -3.17 17.13 -3.38
N PRO A 217 -3.72 18.13 -2.67
CA PRO A 217 -3.27 18.47 -1.32
C PRO A 217 -3.39 17.34 -0.28
N SER A 218 -4.16 16.29 -0.59
CA SER A 218 -4.39 15.12 0.25
C SER A 218 -3.59 13.89 -0.19
N MET A 219 -2.62 14.04 -1.07
CA MET A 219 -1.91 12.97 -1.75
C MET A 219 -0.99 12.16 -0.84
N LEU A 220 -0.88 10.88 -1.15
CA LEU A 220 0.16 9.96 -0.70
C LEU A 220 1.18 9.66 -1.80
N LEU A 221 0.82 9.84 -3.07
CA LEU A 221 1.68 9.70 -4.23
C LEU A 221 1.71 11.00 -5.05
N ALA A 222 2.87 11.31 -5.59
CA ALA A 222 3.04 12.37 -6.56
C ALA A 222 3.87 11.87 -7.75
N ASP A 223 3.52 12.31 -8.94
CA ASP A 223 4.39 12.25 -10.11
C ASP A 223 4.47 13.61 -10.76
N SER A 224 5.54 13.87 -11.47
CA SER A 224 5.53 14.90 -12.49
C SER A 224 5.14 14.22 -13.80
N ARG A 225 4.37 14.91 -14.64
CA ARG A 225 3.98 14.45 -15.98
C ARG A 225 5.17 14.25 -16.95
N SER A 226 6.39 14.37 -16.43
CA SER A 226 7.63 14.22 -17.18
C SER A 226 8.32 12.92 -16.78
N LYS A 227 8.82 12.15 -17.76
CA LYS A 227 9.67 10.97 -17.51
C LYS A 227 10.93 11.28 -16.67
N ARG A 228 11.30 12.56 -16.57
CA ARG A 228 12.45 13.04 -15.79
C ARG A 228 12.22 12.95 -14.27
N HIS A 229 10.97 12.97 -13.85
CA HIS A 229 10.61 12.94 -12.45
C HIS A 229 9.64 11.78 -12.18
N PRO A 230 10.16 10.60 -11.81
CA PRO A 230 9.36 9.41 -11.56
C PRO A 230 8.43 9.61 -10.36
N ARG A 231 7.45 8.70 -10.27
CA ARG A 231 6.50 8.67 -9.17
C ARG A 231 7.23 8.46 -7.84
N ARG A 232 6.80 9.17 -6.80
CA ARG A 232 7.36 9.09 -5.45
C ARG A 232 6.30 9.13 -4.37
N GLY A 233 6.62 8.56 -3.21
CA GLY A 233 5.83 8.70 -1.99
C GLY A 233 5.93 10.12 -1.43
N VAL A 234 4.83 10.69 -0.96
CA VAL A 234 4.74 12.03 -0.36
C VAL A 234 3.65 12.05 0.71
N ILE A 235 3.63 13.08 1.55
CA ILE A 235 2.47 13.38 2.40
C ILE A 235 2.03 14.81 2.09
N GLY A 236 0.89 14.94 1.41
CA GLY A 236 0.30 16.24 1.09
C GLY A 236 -0.15 16.99 2.34
N SER A 237 -0.29 18.31 2.25
CA SER A 237 -0.59 19.18 3.40
C SER A 237 -1.89 18.81 4.10
N LYS A 238 -2.94 18.46 3.36
CA LYS A 238 -4.24 18.04 3.90
C LYS A 238 -4.19 16.65 4.53
N LEU A 239 -3.45 15.73 3.93
CA LEU A 239 -3.20 14.42 4.53
C LEU A 239 -2.44 14.58 5.84
N LEU A 240 -1.35 15.36 5.86
CA LEU A 240 -0.58 15.63 7.07
C LEU A 240 -1.44 16.25 8.17
N GLU A 241 -2.28 17.23 7.83
CA GLU A 241 -3.23 17.87 8.76
C GLU A 241 -4.13 16.81 9.42
N THR A 242 -4.70 15.91 8.61
CA THR A 242 -5.57 14.82 9.10
C THR A 242 -4.81 13.88 10.03
N LEU A 243 -3.61 13.45 9.63
CA LEU A 243 -2.79 12.52 10.44
C LEU A 243 -2.37 13.14 11.78
N VAL A 244 -1.94 14.39 11.79
CA VAL A 244 -1.59 15.10 13.03
C VAL A 244 -2.77 15.10 13.98
N GLN A 245 -3.97 15.44 13.49
CA GLN A 245 -5.16 15.54 14.31
C GLN A 245 -5.56 14.21 14.97
N LEU A 246 -5.28 13.07 14.31
CA LEU A 246 -5.54 11.75 14.87
C LEU A 246 -4.42 11.27 15.80
N LEU A 247 -3.16 11.56 15.46
CA LEU A 247 -2.01 11.04 16.18
C LEU A 247 -1.74 11.74 17.52
N VAL A 248 -2.24 12.96 17.69
CA VAL A 248 -2.20 13.66 18.99
C VAL A 248 -3.17 13.05 20.02
N LEU A 249 -4.06 12.14 19.62
CA LEU A 249 -4.96 11.45 20.54
C LEU A 249 -4.26 10.29 21.22
N ARG A 250 -4.27 10.29 22.54
CA ARG A 250 -3.79 9.22 23.40
C ARG A 250 -4.96 8.63 24.19
N GLN A 251 -5.04 7.31 24.25
CA GLN A 251 -5.98 6.63 25.13
C GLN A 251 -5.40 6.56 26.54
N ARG A 252 -6.20 7.00 27.54
CA ARG A 252 -5.90 6.87 28.96
C ARG A 252 -6.18 5.45 29.45
N GLU A 253 -5.72 5.13 30.63
CA GLU A 253 -5.98 3.83 31.30
C GLU A 253 -7.48 3.58 31.54
N ASP A 254 -8.27 4.65 31.71
CA ASP A 254 -9.73 4.58 31.87
C ASP A 254 -10.50 4.38 30.55
N GLY A 255 -9.76 4.23 29.41
CA GLY A 255 -10.34 4.04 28.09
C GLY A 255 -10.76 5.33 27.38
N ARG A 256 -10.75 6.48 28.04
CA ARG A 256 -11.05 7.78 27.42
C ARG A 256 -9.87 8.27 26.58
N TYR A 257 -10.14 9.15 25.66
CA TYR A 257 -9.10 9.77 24.83
C TYR A 257 -8.85 11.21 25.26
N GLU A 258 -7.60 11.59 25.27
CA GLU A 258 -7.15 12.95 25.51
C GLU A 258 -6.25 13.44 24.38
N THR A 259 -6.14 14.76 24.23
CA THR A 259 -5.21 15.37 23.29
C THR A 259 -3.87 15.61 23.98
N CYS A 260 -2.81 14.92 23.48
CA CYS A 260 -1.45 15.05 23.96
C CYS A 260 -0.61 15.94 23.04
N SER A 261 0.36 16.62 23.63
CA SER A 261 1.41 17.30 22.86
C SER A 261 2.48 16.30 22.43
N LEU A 262 2.83 16.30 21.14
CA LEU A 262 3.91 15.49 20.60
C LEU A 262 5.07 16.38 20.17
N SER A 263 6.30 15.90 20.27
CA SER A 263 7.44 16.47 19.56
C SER A 263 7.37 16.13 18.06
N ILE A 264 8.20 16.78 17.24
CA ILE A 264 8.27 16.49 15.79
C ILE A 264 8.76 15.06 15.55
N ASP A 265 9.75 14.60 16.33
CA ASP A 265 10.29 13.25 16.21
C ASP A 265 9.28 12.19 16.66
N GLU A 266 8.55 12.44 17.77
CA GLU A 266 7.46 11.55 18.20
C GLU A 266 6.36 11.45 17.14
N LEU A 267 6.01 12.55 16.48
CA LEU A 267 5.01 12.53 15.39
C LEU A 267 5.52 11.75 14.17
N ALA A 268 6.77 11.98 13.74
CA ALA A 268 7.37 11.23 12.64
C ALA A 268 7.42 9.72 12.95
N ASN A 269 7.81 9.36 14.17
CA ASN A 269 7.81 7.97 14.66
C ASN A 269 6.39 7.37 14.74
N ALA A 270 5.39 8.15 15.15
CA ALA A 270 4.00 7.71 15.17
C ALA A 270 3.46 7.43 13.75
N ILE A 271 3.76 8.30 12.78
CA ILE A 271 3.42 8.10 11.37
C ILE A 271 4.06 6.83 10.83
N ARG A 272 5.35 6.61 11.12
CA ARG A 272 6.08 5.42 10.74
C ARG A 272 5.47 4.14 11.34
N LYS A 273 5.35 4.08 12.66
CA LYS A 273 4.88 2.90 13.38
C LYS A 273 3.45 2.52 13.02
N ARG A 274 2.61 3.52 12.75
CA ARG A 274 1.20 3.30 12.48
C ARG A 274 0.90 2.99 11.03
N TYR A 275 1.57 3.68 10.10
CA TYR A 275 1.24 3.61 8.68
C TYR A 275 2.36 3.03 7.79
N GLY A 276 3.54 2.79 8.34
CA GLY A 276 4.71 2.35 7.57
C GLY A 276 5.33 3.47 6.71
N LEU A 277 4.95 4.74 6.92
CA LEU A 277 5.44 5.88 6.16
C LEU A 277 6.68 6.48 6.83
N ILE A 278 7.83 6.39 6.17
CA ILE A 278 9.14 6.77 6.72
C ILE A 278 9.49 8.18 6.32
N ILE A 279 9.59 9.07 7.29
CA ILE A 279 10.11 10.44 7.15
C ILE A 279 11.57 10.47 7.57
N ASN A 280 11.89 9.83 8.70
CA ASN A 280 13.23 9.63 9.22
C ASN A 280 13.55 8.14 9.31
N GLY A 281 14.57 7.68 8.61
CA GLY A 281 14.98 6.29 8.58
C GLY A 281 16.26 5.99 9.33
N ILE A 282 16.84 6.98 10.05
CA ILE A 282 18.16 6.83 10.70
C ILE A 282 18.18 5.68 11.70
N ASP A 283 17.08 5.44 12.43
CA ASP A 283 16.96 4.40 13.45
C ASP A 283 16.25 3.14 12.95
N GLU A 284 16.07 3.01 11.62
CA GLU A 284 15.40 1.87 11.04
C GLU A 284 16.37 0.74 10.70
N GLU A 285 16.05 -0.48 11.11
CA GLU A 285 16.81 -1.69 10.76
C GLU A 285 16.99 -1.82 9.25
N ARG A 286 15.98 -1.46 8.47
CA ARG A 286 16.03 -1.44 6.99
C ARG A 286 17.17 -0.59 6.43
N PHE A 287 17.64 0.41 7.17
CA PHE A 287 18.67 1.37 6.77
C PHE A 287 19.90 1.32 7.68
N ALA A 288 20.13 0.19 8.36
CA ALA A 288 21.30 0.01 9.23
C ALA A 288 22.64 0.24 8.48
N ASP A 289 22.68 -0.09 7.18
CA ASP A 289 23.84 0.10 6.29
C ASP A 289 23.74 1.39 5.45
N ALA A 290 22.90 2.38 5.89
CA ALA A 290 22.75 3.64 5.17
C ALA A 290 24.08 4.42 5.11
N ASP A 291 24.43 4.88 3.92
CA ASP A 291 25.58 5.72 3.69
C ASP A 291 25.37 7.16 4.21
N VAL A 292 26.42 7.98 4.09
CA VAL A 292 26.40 9.39 4.52
C VAL A 292 25.36 10.18 3.74
N GLU A 293 25.16 9.89 2.46
CA GLU A 293 24.24 10.61 1.58
C GLU A 293 22.79 10.30 1.97
N MET A 294 22.44 9.04 2.21
CA MET A 294 21.11 8.65 2.68
C MET A 294 20.80 9.25 4.06
N ASN A 295 21.77 9.25 4.98
CA ASN A 295 21.60 9.89 6.28
C ASN A 295 21.40 11.42 6.15
N ALA A 296 22.10 12.08 5.22
CA ALA A 296 21.88 13.49 4.91
C ALA A 296 20.47 13.73 4.31
N ALA A 297 19.99 12.81 3.45
CA ALA A 297 18.64 12.86 2.91
C ALA A 297 17.57 12.76 4.02
N PHE A 298 17.72 11.88 5.00
CA PHE A 298 16.78 11.78 6.12
C PHE A 298 16.76 13.07 6.98
N ARG A 299 17.91 13.67 7.24
CA ARG A 299 17.98 14.96 7.96
C ARG A 299 17.27 16.07 7.18
N THR A 300 17.52 16.16 5.87
CA THR A 300 16.85 17.12 4.98
C THR A 300 15.34 16.90 4.98
N ASN A 301 14.90 15.65 4.96
CA ASN A 301 13.49 15.29 4.99
C ASN A 301 12.81 15.69 6.31
N MET A 302 13.49 15.52 7.44
CA MET A 302 13.00 15.95 8.75
C MET A 302 12.88 17.48 8.84
N GLU A 303 13.83 18.24 8.31
CA GLU A 303 13.72 19.71 8.23
C GLU A 303 12.57 20.15 7.33
N ALA A 304 12.37 19.48 6.19
CA ALA A 304 11.22 19.71 5.31
C ALA A 304 9.90 19.40 6.01
N PHE A 305 9.83 18.31 6.77
CA PHE A 305 8.67 17.93 7.58
C PHE A 305 8.34 19.00 8.62
N LYS A 306 9.33 19.49 9.36
CA LYS A 306 9.20 20.60 10.32
C LYS A 306 8.66 21.86 9.64
N ASN A 307 9.23 22.22 8.49
CA ASN A 307 8.78 23.37 7.72
C ASN A 307 7.32 23.22 7.23
N LYS A 308 6.93 22.03 6.78
CA LYS A 308 5.55 21.74 6.36
C LYS A 308 4.57 21.84 7.52
N LEU A 309 4.92 21.34 8.71
CA LEU A 309 4.13 21.50 9.94
C LEU A 309 3.96 22.98 10.33
N ARG A 310 5.01 23.79 10.13
CA ARG A 310 4.96 25.25 10.36
C ARG A 310 4.01 25.92 9.36
N GLN A 311 4.11 25.59 8.08
CA GLN A 311 3.26 26.16 7.01
C GLN A 311 1.77 25.86 7.23
N ILE A 312 1.44 24.66 7.71
CA ILE A 312 0.05 24.28 8.01
C ILE A 312 -0.40 24.70 9.41
N GLY A 313 0.45 25.39 10.19
CA GLY A 313 0.09 26.02 11.46
C GLY A 313 0.04 25.07 12.68
N PHE A 314 0.65 23.89 12.60
CA PHE A 314 0.76 22.97 13.74
C PHE A 314 2.02 23.18 14.59
N TYR A 315 2.94 23.99 14.11
CA TYR A 315 4.22 24.24 14.77
C TYR A 315 4.60 25.71 14.65
N THR A 316 5.11 26.28 15.75
CA THR A 316 5.69 27.64 15.76
C THR A 316 7.04 27.59 16.44
N ASP A 317 8.06 28.18 15.82
CA ASP A 317 9.32 28.45 16.51
C ASP A 317 9.08 29.52 17.58
N MET A 318 9.29 29.17 18.84
CA MET A 318 9.39 30.15 19.91
C MET A 318 10.86 30.42 20.19
N SER A 319 11.19 31.70 20.34
CA SER A 319 12.55 32.20 20.52
C SER A 319 13.21 31.77 21.83
N ASP A 320 12.46 31.23 22.80
CA ASP A 320 13.01 30.86 24.10
C ASP A 320 13.49 29.40 24.11
N ALA A 321 14.78 29.24 24.31
CA ALA A 321 15.55 27.99 24.21
C ALA A 321 15.13 26.86 25.18
N CYS A 322 14.13 27.08 26.03
CA CYS A 322 13.71 26.12 27.05
C CYS A 322 12.32 25.52 26.85
N ILE A 323 11.56 25.93 25.83
CA ILE A 323 10.22 25.36 25.61
C ILE A 323 10.32 24.27 24.54
N LEU A 324 10.09 23.03 24.93
CA LEU A 324 9.99 21.88 24.03
C LEU A 324 9.10 22.22 22.84
N GLN A 325 9.67 22.09 21.64
CA GLN A 325 9.00 22.29 20.36
C GLN A 325 7.89 21.26 20.21
N LYS A 326 6.65 21.65 20.51
CA LYS A 326 5.51 20.75 20.55
C LYS A 326 4.51 21.03 19.45
N ILE A 327 3.94 19.97 18.91
CA ILE A 327 2.83 20.02 17.97
C ILE A 327 1.58 20.57 18.68
N ARG A 328 0.91 21.51 18.01
CA ARG A 328 -0.31 22.14 18.50
C ARG A 328 -1.50 21.71 17.63
N PRO A 329 -2.33 20.75 18.06
CA PRO A 329 -3.51 20.36 17.29
C PRO A 329 -4.51 21.52 17.21
N ARG A 330 -5.22 21.63 16.08
CA ARG A 330 -6.23 22.66 15.87
C ARG A 330 -7.46 22.44 16.73
N TYR A 331 -7.82 21.19 16.94
CA TYR A 331 -8.97 20.79 17.71
C TYR A 331 -8.51 19.92 18.87
N LYS A 332 -8.98 20.24 20.06
CA LYS A 332 -8.63 19.51 21.29
C LYS A 332 -9.86 18.79 21.80
N LEU A 333 -9.66 17.60 22.35
CA LEU A 333 -10.61 16.99 23.27
C LEU A 333 -10.27 17.53 24.65
N GLU A 334 -11.13 18.38 25.18
CA GLU A 334 -11.08 18.81 26.57
C GLU A 334 -11.94 17.86 27.39
N ASP A 335 -11.57 17.64 28.64
CA ASP A 335 -12.28 16.81 29.62
C ASP A 335 -13.71 17.25 29.85
#